data_eb15c09654c38c3c3e34f0ce85fb6abe
#
_entry.id   eb15c09654c38c3c3e34f0ce85fb6abe
#
_cell.length_a   1.000
_cell.length_b   1.000
_cell.length_c   1.000
_cell.angle_alpha   90.00
_cell.angle_beta   90.00
_cell.angle_gamma   90.00
#
_symmetry.space_group_name_H-M   'P 1'
#
loop_
_entity.id
_entity.type
_entity.pdbx_description
1 polymer ?
#
loop_
_entity_poly.entity_id
_entity_poly.type
_entity_poly.pdbx_seq_one_letter_code
_entity_poly.pdbx_strand_id
1 'polypeptide(L)'
;DARTTLAFVETFPDGDRDFSFYRNPGADMMLRKEDLHEDLIRDAKIFHYGTLSMTHDGVREATKKAIDIAKESGAILSFDPNLRPPLWKTLDDAKEQVAYGLSKCDVLKISDNEIQWFTGEEDFDAGIAKLREQYNIPLIMLSLGRDGSRAYYKDLRVEVKPFLQDSTIETTGAGDTFGGCCLHYVLK
;
A
#
# COMPACT_ATOMS: atom_id res chain seq x y z
N ASP A 1 -10.04 -18.58 17.82
CA ASP A 1 -9.93 -17.63 18.94
C ASP A 1 -8.53 -16.97 18.97
N ALA A 2 -8.36 -15.91 18.21
CA ALA A 2 -7.16 -15.07 18.25
C ALA A 2 -7.54 -13.67 18.75
N ARG A 3 -6.60 -13.02 19.47
CA ARG A 3 -6.81 -11.66 19.97
C ARG A 3 -6.55 -10.65 18.84
N THR A 4 -7.17 -9.48 18.93
CA THR A 4 -6.87 -8.36 18.04
C THR A 4 -5.38 -8.00 18.15
N THR A 5 -4.76 -7.75 17.01
CA THR A 5 -3.41 -7.17 16.94
C THR A 5 -3.39 -5.83 17.67
N LEU A 6 -2.34 -5.59 18.46
CA LEU A 6 -2.06 -4.29 19.05
C LEU A 6 -0.87 -3.67 18.33
N ALA A 7 -1.00 -2.41 17.97
CA ALA A 7 0.08 -1.59 17.45
C ALA A 7 0.33 -0.44 18.44
N PHE A 8 1.54 -0.35 18.94
CA PHE A 8 1.98 0.76 19.77
C PHE A 8 2.76 1.73 18.89
N VAL A 9 2.42 2.99 18.96
CA VAL A 9 3.08 4.06 18.21
C VAL A 9 3.85 4.91 19.19
N GLU A 10 5.16 4.97 19.03
CA GLU A 10 6.03 5.92 19.72
C GLU A 10 6.29 7.09 18.81
N THR A 11 6.00 8.30 19.27
CA THR A 11 6.22 9.54 18.51
C THR A 11 7.43 10.28 19.03
N PHE A 12 8.28 10.76 18.11
CA PHE A 12 9.50 11.49 18.44
C PHE A 12 9.30 13.01 18.30
N PRO A 13 10.15 13.83 18.96
CA PRO A 13 10.02 15.30 18.92
C PRO A 13 10.15 15.94 17.53
N ASP A 14 10.77 15.24 16.59
CA ASP A 14 10.92 15.65 15.18
C ASP A 14 9.69 15.31 14.32
N GLY A 15 8.65 14.67 14.92
CA GLY A 15 7.44 14.23 14.24
C GLY A 15 7.56 12.87 13.56
N ASP A 16 8.69 12.19 13.70
CA ASP A 16 8.85 10.79 13.28
C ASP A 16 8.22 9.83 14.29
N ARG A 17 8.06 8.58 13.92
CA ARG A 17 7.41 7.56 14.75
C ARG A 17 7.98 6.17 14.51
N ASP A 18 7.89 5.35 15.54
CA ASP A 18 8.19 3.92 15.45
C ASP A 18 6.98 3.08 15.86
N PHE A 19 6.92 1.85 15.35
CA PHE A 19 5.82 0.93 15.59
C PHE A 19 6.29 -0.34 16.24
N SER A 20 5.66 -0.70 17.36
CA SER A 20 5.80 -2.00 17.99
C SER A 20 4.50 -2.78 17.89
N PHE A 21 4.58 -4.06 17.45
CA PHE A 21 3.39 -4.87 17.20
C PHE A 21 3.31 -6.06 18.14
N TYR A 22 2.15 -6.26 18.77
CA TYR A 22 1.77 -7.51 19.41
C TYR A 22 0.80 -8.26 18.49
N ARG A 23 1.36 -9.15 17.65
CA ARG A 23 0.69 -9.81 16.53
C ARG A 23 1.14 -11.28 16.38
N ASN A 24 1.12 -12.05 17.47
CA ASN A 24 1.57 -13.45 17.40
C ASN A 24 0.66 -14.42 18.20
N PRO A 25 -0.40 -14.99 17.57
CA PRO A 25 -1.03 -14.53 16.34
C PRO A 25 -2.01 -13.38 16.59
N GLY A 26 -2.16 -12.49 15.62
CA GLY A 26 -3.24 -11.51 15.59
C GLY A 26 -4.50 -12.07 14.87
N ALA A 27 -5.69 -11.58 15.23
CA ALA A 27 -6.93 -12.01 14.60
C ALA A 27 -6.97 -11.72 13.08
N ASP A 28 -6.33 -10.62 12.66
CA ASP A 28 -6.18 -10.24 11.25
C ASP A 28 -5.41 -11.28 10.40
N MET A 29 -4.53 -12.06 11.04
CA MET A 29 -3.78 -13.15 10.38
C MET A 29 -4.63 -14.41 10.20
N MET A 30 -5.79 -14.49 10.84
CA MET A 30 -6.63 -15.71 10.84
C MET A 30 -7.65 -15.74 9.69
N LEU A 31 -7.78 -14.66 8.93
CA LEU A 31 -8.67 -14.61 7.76
C LEU A 31 -8.29 -15.71 6.75
N ARG A 32 -9.30 -16.42 6.26
CA ARG A 32 -9.17 -17.50 5.28
C ARG A 32 -10.02 -17.22 4.06
N LYS A 33 -9.78 -17.95 2.98
CA LYS A 33 -10.55 -17.82 1.74
C LYS A 33 -12.05 -18.03 1.93
N GLU A 34 -12.41 -18.90 2.87
CA GLU A 34 -13.78 -19.26 3.20
C GLU A 34 -14.52 -18.15 3.95
N ASP A 35 -13.78 -17.23 4.57
CA ASP A 35 -14.34 -16.10 5.33
C ASP A 35 -14.64 -14.86 4.45
N LEU A 36 -14.31 -14.93 3.14
CA LEU A 36 -14.47 -13.79 2.24
C LEU A 36 -15.97 -13.59 1.90
N HIS A 37 -16.42 -12.37 2.05
CA HIS A 37 -17.71 -11.91 1.55
C HIS A 37 -17.60 -11.56 0.06
N GLU A 38 -17.64 -12.59 -0.80
CA GLU A 38 -17.39 -12.44 -2.24
C GLU A 38 -18.35 -11.45 -2.91
N ASP A 39 -19.62 -11.40 -2.49
CA ASP A 39 -20.62 -10.47 -3.05
C ASP A 39 -20.21 -9.01 -2.83
N LEU A 40 -19.71 -8.67 -1.62
CA LEU A 40 -19.21 -7.31 -1.33
C LEU A 40 -18.00 -6.95 -2.19
N ILE A 41 -17.13 -7.93 -2.47
CA ILE A 41 -15.96 -7.71 -3.31
C ILE A 41 -16.41 -7.50 -4.77
N ARG A 42 -17.37 -8.28 -5.25
CA ARG A 42 -17.89 -8.19 -6.63
C ARG A 42 -18.61 -6.86 -6.90
N ASP A 43 -19.26 -6.30 -5.89
CA ASP A 43 -19.99 -5.02 -6.00
C ASP A 43 -19.07 -3.79 -5.85
N ALA A 44 -17.81 -3.98 -5.49
CA ALA A 44 -16.87 -2.90 -5.28
C ALA A 44 -16.46 -2.22 -6.60
N LYS A 45 -16.44 -0.89 -6.62
CA LYS A 45 -15.88 -0.11 -7.75
C LYS A 45 -14.35 -0.05 -7.69
N ILE A 46 -13.79 -0.01 -6.49
CA ILE A 46 -12.36 -0.08 -6.22
C ILE A 46 -12.14 -1.14 -5.15
N PHE A 47 -11.17 -2.01 -5.37
CA PHE A 47 -10.65 -2.91 -4.35
C PHE A 47 -9.25 -2.46 -3.97
N HIS A 48 -9.11 -1.98 -2.72
CA HIS A 48 -7.84 -1.52 -2.19
C HIS A 48 -7.19 -2.59 -1.32
N TYR A 49 -5.91 -2.82 -1.50
CA TYR A 49 -5.13 -3.81 -0.74
C TYR A 49 -3.71 -3.33 -0.48
N GLY A 50 -3.08 -3.97 0.49
CA GLY A 50 -1.70 -3.71 0.88
C GLY A 50 -0.99 -5.00 1.27
N THR A 51 0.25 -4.89 1.75
CA THR A 51 1.08 -6.08 2.04
C THR A 51 0.90 -6.64 3.45
N LEU A 52 0.28 -5.92 4.38
CA LEU A 52 0.09 -6.40 5.75
C LEU A 52 -0.74 -7.68 5.84
N SER A 53 -1.72 -7.83 4.94
CA SER A 53 -2.51 -9.06 4.79
C SER A 53 -1.81 -10.15 3.96
N MET A 54 -0.53 -9.95 3.59
CA MET A 54 0.27 -10.93 2.84
C MET A 54 1.44 -11.50 3.66
N THR A 55 1.54 -11.12 4.94
CA THR A 55 2.64 -11.53 5.82
C THR A 55 2.56 -12.99 6.29
N HIS A 56 1.39 -13.64 6.19
CA HIS A 56 1.13 -15.02 6.59
C HIS A 56 0.34 -15.79 5.53
N ASP A 57 0.61 -17.08 5.39
CA ASP A 57 0.11 -17.92 4.29
C ASP A 57 -1.42 -17.90 4.16
N GLY A 58 -2.17 -18.12 5.23
CA GLY A 58 -3.62 -18.20 5.17
C GLY A 58 -4.30 -16.88 4.75
N VAL A 59 -3.90 -15.76 5.38
CA VAL A 59 -4.43 -14.43 5.02
C VAL A 59 -3.89 -13.97 3.68
N ARG A 60 -2.67 -14.35 3.30
CA ARG A 60 -2.10 -14.13 1.97
C ARG A 60 -2.94 -14.77 0.87
N GLU A 61 -3.33 -16.03 1.05
CA GLU A 61 -4.19 -16.72 0.10
C GLU A 61 -5.60 -16.10 0.02
N ALA A 62 -6.16 -15.69 1.15
CA ALA A 62 -7.43 -14.97 1.18
C ALA A 62 -7.32 -13.63 0.42
N THR A 63 -6.26 -12.87 0.65
CA THR A 63 -6.02 -11.59 -0.05
C THR A 63 -5.86 -11.81 -1.55
N LYS A 64 -5.08 -12.79 -1.99
CA LYS A 64 -4.91 -13.12 -3.42
C LYS A 64 -6.23 -13.53 -4.06
N LYS A 65 -7.04 -14.36 -3.41
CA LYS A 65 -8.37 -14.72 -3.88
C LYS A 65 -9.29 -13.50 -3.99
N ALA A 66 -9.27 -12.59 -3.01
CA ALA A 66 -10.07 -11.37 -3.04
C ALA A 66 -9.67 -10.44 -4.21
N ILE A 67 -8.37 -10.30 -4.48
CA ILE A 67 -7.85 -9.56 -5.64
C ILE A 67 -8.36 -10.16 -6.95
N ASP A 68 -8.31 -11.49 -7.10
CA ASP A 68 -8.76 -12.16 -8.32
C ASP A 68 -10.28 -11.98 -8.53
N ILE A 69 -11.11 -12.11 -7.47
CA ILE A 69 -12.56 -11.85 -7.52
C ILE A 69 -12.84 -10.41 -7.94
N ALA A 70 -12.17 -9.43 -7.33
CA ALA A 70 -12.33 -8.01 -7.66
C ALA A 70 -11.96 -7.74 -9.13
N LYS A 71 -10.86 -8.32 -9.60
CA LYS A 71 -10.43 -8.19 -10.99
C LYS A 71 -11.43 -8.79 -11.97
N GLU A 72 -11.95 -9.97 -11.68
CA GLU A 72 -12.99 -10.65 -12.50
C GLU A 72 -14.27 -9.84 -12.59
N SER A 73 -14.63 -9.10 -11.53
CA SER A 73 -15.82 -8.23 -11.52
C SER A 73 -15.59 -6.86 -12.17
N GLY A 74 -14.38 -6.55 -12.60
CA GLY A 74 -14.04 -5.28 -13.25
C GLY A 74 -13.81 -4.12 -12.28
N ALA A 75 -13.56 -4.39 -11.01
CA ALA A 75 -13.15 -3.38 -10.04
C ALA A 75 -11.77 -2.82 -10.37
N ILE A 76 -11.55 -1.53 -10.11
CA ILE A 76 -10.22 -0.91 -10.15
C ILE A 76 -9.40 -1.46 -8.98
N LEU A 77 -8.23 -2.02 -9.27
CA LEU A 77 -7.34 -2.56 -8.25
C LEU A 77 -6.36 -1.47 -7.77
N SER A 78 -6.49 -1.06 -6.52
CA SER A 78 -5.62 -0.08 -5.88
C SER A 78 -4.67 -0.75 -4.88
N PHE A 79 -3.39 -0.46 -4.99
CA PHE A 79 -2.35 -1.05 -4.15
C PHE A 79 -1.54 0.03 -3.41
N ASP A 80 -1.34 -0.17 -2.12
CA ASP A 80 -0.36 0.53 -1.29
C ASP A 80 0.51 -0.54 -0.61
N PRO A 81 1.80 -0.70 -0.95
CA PRO A 81 2.67 -1.67 -0.29
C PRO A 81 2.63 -1.54 1.22
N ASN A 82 2.69 -0.32 1.72
CA ASN A 82 2.63 0.03 3.13
C ASN A 82 3.53 -0.88 3.97
N LEU A 83 4.79 -0.99 3.53
CA LEU A 83 5.75 -1.95 4.03
C LEU A 83 6.05 -1.73 5.53
N ARG A 84 6.00 -2.80 6.28
CA ARG A 84 6.41 -2.85 7.69
C ARG A 84 7.42 -3.98 7.88
N PRO A 85 8.72 -3.71 7.68
CA PRO A 85 9.77 -4.73 7.73
C PRO A 85 9.69 -5.67 8.94
N PRO A 86 9.40 -5.19 10.18
CA PRO A 86 9.36 -6.06 11.36
C PRO A 86 8.27 -7.14 11.33
N LEU A 87 7.28 -7.03 10.44
CA LEU A 87 6.18 -8.01 10.33
C LEU A 87 6.46 -9.14 9.36
N TRP A 88 7.59 -9.09 8.67
CA TRP A 88 7.98 -10.09 7.68
C TRP A 88 9.01 -11.07 8.23
N LYS A 89 8.95 -12.33 7.79
CA LYS A 89 9.97 -13.33 8.12
C LYS A 89 11.31 -12.99 7.46
N THR A 90 11.26 -12.51 6.22
CA THR A 90 12.42 -12.04 5.46
C THR A 90 12.00 -10.88 4.55
N LEU A 91 12.94 -10.00 4.20
CA LEU A 91 12.68 -8.93 3.24
C LEU A 91 12.53 -9.48 1.80
N ASP A 92 13.06 -10.65 1.51
CA ASP A 92 12.86 -11.31 0.21
C ASP A 92 11.40 -11.76 0.04
N ASP A 93 10.78 -12.34 1.09
CA ASP A 93 9.34 -12.65 1.09
C ASP A 93 8.51 -11.36 0.91
N ALA A 94 8.86 -10.29 1.63
CA ALA A 94 8.21 -8.99 1.45
C ALA A 94 8.31 -8.50 0.01
N LYS A 95 9.50 -8.58 -0.59
CA LYS A 95 9.76 -8.13 -1.97
C LYS A 95 8.96 -8.94 -2.99
N GLU A 96 8.83 -10.25 -2.78
CA GLU A 96 8.00 -11.12 -3.62
C GLU A 96 6.52 -10.72 -3.56
N GLN A 97 5.98 -10.45 -2.35
CA GLN A 97 4.57 -10.06 -2.21
C GLN A 97 4.30 -8.64 -2.72
N VAL A 98 5.25 -7.71 -2.57
CA VAL A 98 5.16 -6.38 -3.22
C VAL A 98 5.15 -6.54 -4.74
N ALA A 99 6.04 -7.35 -5.32
CA ALA A 99 6.06 -7.65 -6.75
C ALA A 99 4.72 -8.24 -7.24
N TYR A 100 4.14 -9.16 -6.47
CA TYR A 100 2.81 -9.69 -6.76
C TYR A 100 1.75 -8.57 -6.78
N GLY A 101 1.73 -7.71 -5.76
CA GLY A 101 0.79 -6.58 -5.69
C GLY A 101 0.92 -5.63 -6.87
N LEU A 102 2.16 -5.27 -7.24
CA LEU A 102 2.47 -4.43 -8.40
C LEU A 102 2.00 -5.05 -9.73
N SER A 103 2.08 -6.39 -9.86
CA SER A 103 1.64 -7.10 -11.07
C SER A 103 0.12 -7.12 -11.28
N LYS A 104 -0.65 -6.75 -10.26
CA LYS A 104 -2.12 -6.81 -10.28
C LYS A 104 -2.78 -5.45 -10.34
N CYS A 105 -2.14 -4.38 -9.83
CA CYS A 105 -2.79 -3.10 -9.61
C CYS A 105 -2.94 -2.24 -10.85
N ASP A 106 -4.02 -1.46 -10.87
CA ASP A 106 -4.28 -0.39 -11.83
C ASP A 106 -3.84 0.98 -11.29
N VAL A 107 -3.91 1.14 -9.96
CA VAL A 107 -3.50 2.33 -9.24
C VAL A 107 -2.52 1.93 -8.14
N LEU A 108 -1.32 2.49 -8.19
CA LEU A 108 -0.30 2.33 -7.17
C LEU A 108 -0.17 3.63 -6.36
N LYS A 109 -0.28 3.55 -5.03
CA LYS A 109 0.27 4.56 -4.14
C LYS A 109 1.54 3.97 -3.54
N ILE A 110 2.64 4.71 -3.57
CA ILE A 110 3.94 4.28 -3.04
C ILE A 110 4.66 5.48 -2.41
N SER A 111 5.43 5.24 -1.36
CA SER A 111 6.27 6.26 -0.73
C SER A 111 7.67 6.31 -1.33
N ASP A 112 8.39 7.40 -1.05
CA ASP A 112 9.79 7.62 -1.41
C ASP A 112 10.70 6.45 -0.95
N ASN A 113 10.62 6.09 0.32
CA ASN A 113 11.41 5.00 0.88
C ASN A 113 11.07 3.64 0.24
N GLU A 114 9.81 3.38 -0.05
CA GLU A 114 9.36 2.11 -0.63
C GLU A 114 9.81 1.95 -2.07
N ILE A 115 9.72 3.02 -2.89
CA ILE A 115 10.18 2.94 -4.27
C ILE A 115 11.68 2.74 -4.35
N GLN A 116 12.46 3.44 -3.52
CA GLN A 116 13.92 3.27 -3.45
C GLN A 116 14.28 1.85 -2.99
N TRP A 117 13.63 1.36 -1.93
CA TRP A 117 13.86 0.01 -1.44
C TRP A 117 13.54 -1.07 -2.48
N PHE A 118 12.43 -0.92 -3.21
CA PHE A 118 11.98 -1.93 -4.16
C PHE A 118 12.80 -1.93 -5.45
N THR A 119 13.08 -0.75 -6.01
CA THR A 119 13.74 -0.60 -7.32
C THR A 119 15.26 -0.55 -7.21
N GLY A 120 15.80 -0.08 -6.08
CA GLY A 120 17.22 0.21 -5.89
C GLY A 120 17.67 1.51 -6.56
N GLU A 121 16.74 2.31 -7.09
CA GLU A 121 17.02 3.59 -7.73
C GLU A 121 16.96 4.73 -6.71
N GLU A 122 17.95 5.62 -6.71
CA GLU A 122 17.94 6.83 -5.87
C GLU A 122 17.03 7.91 -6.48
N ASP A 123 17.03 8.02 -7.80
CA ASP A 123 16.16 8.95 -8.53
C ASP A 123 14.75 8.38 -8.66
N PHE A 124 13.76 9.16 -8.22
CA PHE A 124 12.37 8.71 -8.21
C PHE A 124 11.78 8.53 -9.60
N ASP A 125 12.14 9.38 -10.56
CA ASP A 125 11.63 9.26 -11.94
C ASP A 125 12.22 8.03 -12.62
N ALA A 126 13.49 7.68 -12.34
CA ALA A 126 14.10 6.42 -12.77
C ALA A 126 13.41 5.21 -12.12
N GLY A 127 13.13 5.27 -10.82
CA GLY A 127 12.38 4.23 -10.11
C GLY A 127 10.98 4.01 -10.70
N ILE A 128 10.25 5.09 -11.01
CA ILE A 128 8.94 5.02 -11.67
C ILE A 128 9.04 4.40 -13.07
N ALA A 129 10.04 4.80 -13.86
CA ALA A 129 10.25 4.25 -15.20
C ALA A 129 10.47 2.73 -15.13
N LYS A 130 11.32 2.27 -14.20
CA LYS A 130 11.57 0.85 -13.97
C LYS A 130 10.32 0.07 -13.56
N LEU A 131 9.48 0.63 -12.66
CA LEU A 131 8.20 0.02 -12.29
C LEU A 131 7.25 -0.09 -13.48
N ARG A 132 7.17 0.95 -14.31
CA ARG A 132 6.30 0.96 -15.48
C ARG A 132 6.74 -0.01 -16.56
N GLU A 133 8.04 -0.12 -16.79
CA GLU A 133 8.59 -1.10 -17.73
C GLU A 133 8.25 -2.54 -17.30
N GLN A 134 8.31 -2.81 -16.00
CA GLN A 134 8.13 -4.16 -15.46
C GLN A 134 6.65 -4.54 -15.26
N TYR A 135 5.80 -3.60 -14.82
CA TYR A 135 4.45 -3.92 -14.34
C TYR A 135 3.32 -3.22 -15.10
N ASN A 136 3.62 -2.29 -16.01
CA ASN A 136 2.63 -1.55 -16.83
C ASN A 136 1.48 -0.93 -16.01
N ILE A 137 1.79 -0.28 -14.87
CA ILE A 137 0.81 0.32 -13.96
C ILE A 137 0.29 1.63 -14.55
N PRO A 138 -1.03 1.79 -14.79
CA PRO A 138 -1.60 2.97 -15.42
C PRO A 138 -1.41 4.26 -14.64
N LEU A 139 -1.68 4.24 -13.33
CA LEU A 139 -1.58 5.41 -12.45
C LEU A 139 -0.67 5.10 -11.27
N ILE A 140 0.37 5.90 -11.09
CA ILE A 140 1.26 5.83 -9.92
C ILE A 140 1.22 7.16 -9.17
N MET A 141 0.96 7.09 -7.88
CA MET A 141 0.97 8.20 -6.93
C MET A 141 2.13 8.02 -5.96
N LEU A 142 3.14 8.89 -6.05
CA LEU A 142 4.32 8.87 -5.21
C LEU A 142 4.19 9.93 -4.12
N SER A 143 4.18 9.52 -2.86
CA SER A 143 4.24 10.43 -1.71
C SER A 143 5.69 10.67 -1.28
N LEU A 144 6.04 11.94 -1.07
CA LEU A 144 7.39 12.42 -0.76
C LEU A 144 7.47 13.09 0.62
N GLY A 145 6.58 12.71 1.53
CA GLY A 145 6.53 13.28 2.87
C GLY A 145 6.42 14.81 2.84
N ARG A 146 7.42 15.49 3.42
CA ARG A 146 7.48 16.98 3.47
C ARG A 146 7.79 17.63 2.13
N ASP A 147 8.20 16.89 1.13
CA ASP A 147 8.49 17.38 -0.22
C ASP A 147 7.28 17.36 -1.16
N GLY A 148 6.13 16.84 -0.66
CA GLY A 148 4.88 16.82 -1.40
C GLY A 148 4.57 15.49 -2.07
N SER A 149 4.15 15.52 -3.32
CA SER A 149 3.78 14.31 -4.04
C SER A 149 3.94 14.46 -5.54
N ARG A 150 4.04 13.33 -6.24
CA ARG A 150 4.03 13.23 -7.70
C ARG A 150 2.97 12.24 -8.15
N ALA A 151 2.37 12.50 -9.30
CA ALA A 151 1.49 11.55 -9.97
C ALA A 151 1.95 11.33 -11.41
N TYR A 152 1.85 10.08 -11.86
CA TYR A 152 2.28 9.66 -13.20
C TYR A 152 1.13 8.87 -13.85
N TYR A 153 0.64 9.39 -14.96
CA TYR A 153 -0.42 8.76 -15.76
C TYR A 153 -0.12 8.93 -17.25
N LYS A 154 0.05 7.85 -17.97
CA LYS A 154 0.53 7.90 -19.38
C LYS A 154 1.81 8.75 -19.46
N ASP A 155 1.83 9.77 -20.31
CA ASP A 155 2.95 10.69 -20.48
C ASP A 155 2.89 11.90 -19.53
N LEU A 156 1.86 11.97 -18.70
CA LEU A 156 1.70 13.06 -17.73
C LEU A 156 2.48 12.76 -16.45
N ARG A 157 3.23 13.76 -16.00
CA ARG A 157 3.84 13.85 -14.69
C ARG A 157 3.39 15.14 -14.02
N VAL A 158 2.75 15.01 -12.90
CA VAL A 158 2.29 16.14 -12.08
C VAL A 158 3.04 16.13 -10.76
N GLU A 159 3.47 17.30 -10.31
CA GLU A 159 4.10 17.49 -9.01
C GLU A 159 3.31 18.50 -8.19
N VAL A 160 3.04 18.16 -6.94
CA VAL A 160 2.29 19.01 -6.00
C VAL A 160 3.12 19.26 -4.77
N LYS A 161 3.33 20.54 -4.45
CA LYS A 161 4.04 20.96 -3.23
C LYS A 161 3.20 20.65 -1.99
N PRO A 162 3.83 20.40 -0.85
CA PRO A 162 3.11 20.12 0.39
C PRO A 162 2.44 21.37 0.95
N PHE A 163 1.36 21.16 1.70
CA PHE A 163 0.82 22.17 2.62
C PHE A 163 1.42 21.94 4.00
N LEU A 164 2.59 22.54 4.24
CA LEU A 164 3.29 22.37 5.50
C LEU A 164 2.52 23.04 6.65
N GLN A 165 2.48 22.35 7.79
CA GLN A 165 1.94 22.83 9.04
C GLN A 165 3.08 22.95 10.06
N ASP A 166 3.16 24.09 10.77
CA ASP A 166 4.21 24.33 11.75
C ASP A 166 4.05 23.48 13.03
N SER A 167 2.87 22.90 13.24
CA SER A 167 2.51 22.13 14.44
C SER A 167 2.05 20.71 14.14
N THR A 168 2.76 20.00 13.26
CA THR A 168 2.48 18.58 13.02
C THR A 168 2.90 17.77 14.25
N ILE A 169 1.92 17.13 14.91
CA ILE A 169 2.15 16.34 16.12
C ILE A 169 2.50 14.90 15.70
N GLU A 170 1.80 14.36 14.69
CA GLU A 170 1.88 12.96 14.32
C GLU A 170 1.35 12.77 12.89
N THR A 171 1.91 11.82 12.13
CA THR A 171 1.62 11.60 10.70
C THR A 171 1.01 10.24 10.38
N THR A 172 0.53 9.49 11.39
CA THR A 172 -0.18 8.21 11.17
C THR A 172 -1.44 8.44 10.33
N GLY A 173 -1.62 7.62 9.30
CA GLY A 173 -2.76 7.73 8.39
C GLY A 173 -2.65 8.82 7.32
N ALA A 174 -1.55 9.61 7.28
CA ALA A 174 -1.38 10.62 6.23
C ALA A 174 -1.32 9.99 4.84
N GLY A 175 -0.61 8.86 4.69
CA GLY A 175 -0.56 8.08 3.45
C GLY A 175 -1.92 7.51 3.06
N ASP A 176 -2.65 6.96 4.02
CA ASP A 176 -3.99 6.39 3.79
C ASP A 176 -4.99 7.49 3.37
N THR A 177 -4.94 8.65 4.03
CA THR A 177 -5.77 9.82 3.69
C THR A 177 -5.45 10.32 2.28
N PHE A 178 -4.18 10.47 1.94
CA PHE A 178 -3.74 10.85 0.60
C PHE A 178 -4.27 9.87 -0.45
N GLY A 179 -4.05 8.56 -0.26
CA GLY A 179 -4.55 7.51 -1.14
C GLY A 179 -6.07 7.53 -1.29
N GLY A 180 -6.80 7.59 -0.19
CA GLY A 180 -8.26 7.62 -0.17
C GLY A 180 -8.85 8.84 -0.89
N CYS A 181 -8.28 10.03 -0.69
CA CYS A 181 -8.68 11.24 -1.40
C CYS A 181 -8.43 11.12 -2.91
N CYS A 182 -7.28 10.62 -3.32
CA CYS A 182 -6.97 10.42 -4.74
C CYS A 182 -7.93 9.41 -5.38
N LEU A 183 -8.20 8.28 -4.73
CA LEU A 183 -9.13 7.26 -5.23
C LEU A 183 -10.57 7.78 -5.37
N HIS A 184 -11.00 8.67 -4.47
CA HIS A 184 -12.29 9.34 -4.63
C HIS A 184 -12.39 10.11 -5.96
N TYR A 185 -11.32 10.78 -6.38
CA TYR A 185 -11.31 11.51 -7.65
C TYR A 185 -11.11 10.61 -8.88
N VAL A 186 -10.51 9.44 -8.73
CA VAL A 186 -10.43 8.42 -9.80
C VAL A 186 -11.83 7.92 -10.19
N LEU A 187 -12.80 7.95 -9.27
CA LEU A 187 -14.19 7.51 -9.50
C LEU A 187 -15.09 8.59 -10.13
N LYS A 188 -14.62 9.83 -10.24
CA LYS A 188 -15.38 10.95 -10.86
C LYS A 188 -15.04 11.13 -12.31
#